data_0dda5532544d39cc30318464e749ad4b
#
_entry.id   0dda5532544d39cc30318464e749ad4b
#
_cell.length_a   1.000
_cell.length_b   1.000
_cell.length_c   1.000
_cell.angle_alpha   90.00
_cell.angle_beta   90.00
_cell.angle_gamma   90.00
#
_symmetry.space_group_name_H-M   'P 1'
#
loop_
_entity.id
_entity.type
_entity.pdbx_description
1 polymer ?
#
loop_
_entity_poly.entity_id
_entity_poly.type
_entity_poly.pdbx_seq_one_letter_code
_entity_poly.pdbx_strand_id
1 'polypeptide(L)'
;STITTTKQENTMNNETLQNLRKAGFIVKLQGKEFVLFAGLQVLARELGLNSVNTELVSIDKDSQTTIDGDQTVITKATGLTIFKATVSGDMGTFTSYGDASPKNVGRMIAPHLIRMAETRAIARALRLYCAIGMTSLEELGGGQ
;
A
#
# COMPACT_ATOMS: atom_id res chain seq x y z
N SER A 1 12.91 -5.48 -30.97
CA SER A 1 14.10 -5.06 -30.24
C SER A 1 13.74 -4.50 -28.87
N THR A 2 14.69 -4.53 -27.93
CA THR A 2 14.51 -4.07 -26.55
C THR A 2 14.08 -2.60 -26.48
N ILE A 3 14.64 -1.75 -27.35
CA ILE A 3 14.32 -0.31 -27.39
C ILE A 3 12.86 -0.06 -27.80
N THR A 4 12.37 -0.81 -28.79
CA THR A 4 10.99 -0.67 -29.26
C THR A 4 10.00 -1.07 -28.18
N THR A 5 10.28 -2.17 -27.45
CA THR A 5 9.43 -2.66 -26.36
C THR A 5 9.36 -1.62 -25.24
N THR A 6 10.50 -1.05 -24.85
CA THR A 6 10.57 -0.04 -23.80
C THR A 6 9.75 1.21 -24.15
N LYS A 7 9.81 1.67 -25.42
CA LYS A 7 9.02 2.81 -25.88
C LYS A 7 7.52 2.53 -25.83
N GLN A 8 7.10 1.33 -26.24
CA GLN A 8 5.69 0.92 -26.19
C GLN A 8 5.18 0.85 -24.76
N GLU A 9 5.95 0.28 -23.85
CA GLU A 9 5.60 0.22 -22.43
C GLU A 9 5.46 1.61 -21.82
N ASN A 10 6.40 2.51 -22.10
CA ASN A 10 6.35 3.89 -21.61
C ASN A 10 5.14 4.65 -22.16
N THR A 11 4.80 4.43 -23.43
CA THR A 11 3.64 5.07 -24.06
C THR A 11 2.34 4.58 -23.42
N MET A 12 2.22 3.27 -23.18
CA MET A 12 1.06 2.69 -22.50
C MET A 12 0.89 3.24 -21.09
N ASN A 13 1.99 3.33 -20.33
CA ASN A 13 1.97 3.89 -18.97
C ASN A 13 1.53 5.35 -18.97
N ASN A 14 2.03 6.16 -19.89
CA ASN A 14 1.66 7.57 -20.00
C ASN A 14 0.18 7.74 -20.34
N GLU A 15 -0.34 6.95 -21.27
CA GLU A 15 -1.75 6.97 -21.66
C GLU A 15 -2.64 6.57 -20.48
N THR A 16 -2.26 5.51 -19.76
CA THR A 16 -2.96 5.05 -18.56
C THR A 16 -3.02 6.15 -17.51
N LEU A 17 -1.89 6.80 -17.22
CA LEU A 17 -1.84 7.89 -16.26
C LEU A 17 -2.71 9.07 -16.68
N GLN A 18 -2.71 9.43 -17.96
CA GLN A 18 -3.58 10.50 -18.47
C GLN A 18 -5.06 10.14 -18.32
N ASN A 19 -5.43 8.90 -18.59
CA ASN A 19 -6.80 8.43 -18.40
C ASN A 19 -7.22 8.49 -16.94
N LEU A 20 -6.34 8.11 -16.03
CA LEU A 20 -6.60 8.22 -14.59
C LEU A 20 -6.75 9.68 -14.16
N ARG A 21 -5.95 10.60 -14.71
CA ARG A 21 -6.07 12.03 -14.42
C ARG A 21 -7.41 12.58 -14.91
N LYS A 22 -7.83 12.23 -16.12
CA LYS A 22 -9.10 12.66 -16.70
C LYS A 22 -10.29 12.15 -15.89
N ALA A 23 -10.18 10.94 -15.36
CA ALA A 23 -11.24 10.33 -14.55
C ALA A 23 -11.28 10.88 -13.12
N GLY A 24 -10.31 11.70 -12.71
CA GLY A 24 -10.24 12.25 -11.37
C GLY A 24 -9.61 11.34 -10.33
N PHE A 25 -8.88 10.32 -10.77
CA PHE A 25 -8.24 9.36 -9.86
C PHE A 25 -6.81 9.73 -9.47
N ILE A 26 -6.30 10.85 -9.97
CA ILE A 26 -5.00 11.36 -9.55
C ILE A 26 -5.20 12.72 -8.91
N VAL A 27 -4.67 12.88 -7.71
CA VAL A 27 -4.73 14.14 -6.96
C VAL A 27 -3.33 14.68 -6.74
N LYS A 28 -3.23 16.00 -6.61
CA LYS A 28 -1.96 16.65 -6.35
C LYS A 28 -1.98 17.23 -4.94
N LEU A 29 -0.96 16.88 -4.17
CA LEU A 29 -0.83 17.32 -2.78
C LEU A 29 0.60 17.75 -2.55
N GLN A 30 0.79 19.00 -2.12
CA GLN A 30 2.11 19.57 -1.89
C GLN A 30 3.07 19.42 -3.09
N GLY A 31 2.54 19.60 -4.30
CA GLY A 31 3.33 19.51 -5.52
C GLY A 31 3.61 18.12 -6.04
N LYS A 32 3.14 17.10 -5.35
CA LYS A 32 3.34 15.70 -5.72
C LYS A 32 2.02 15.03 -6.08
N GLU A 33 2.03 14.21 -7.12
CA GLU A 33 0.84 13.47 -7.56
C GLU A 33 0.71 12.14 -6.82
N PHE A 34 -0.53 11.81 -6.47
CA PHE A 34 -0.89 10.53 -5.85
C PHE A 34 -2.09 9.94 -6.56
N VAL A 35 -2.08 8.63 -6.75
CA VAL A 35 -3.24 7.92 -7.29
C VAL A 35 -4.19 7.60 -6.14
N LEU A 36 -5.50 7.66 -6.41
CA LEU A 36 -6.50 7.20 -5.44
C LEU A 36 -6.62 5.69 -5.48
N PHE A 37 -6.83 5.08 -4.32
CA PHE A 37 -7.04 3.63 -4.20
C PHE A 37 -8.18 3.15 -5.11
N ALA A 38 -9.27 3.93 -5.16
CA ALA A 38 -10.39 3.63 -6.04
C ALA A 38 -9.96 3.54 -7.51
N GLY A 39 -9.05 4.42 -7.94
CA GLY A 39 -8.51 4.37 -9.30
C GLY A 39 -7.70 3.12 -9.57
N LEU A 40 -6.91 2.68 -8.59
CA LEU A 40 -6.17 1.43 -8.71
C LEU A 40 -7.10 0.23 -8.84
N GLN A 41 -8.19 0.21 -8.07
CA GLN A 41 -9.18 -0.86 -8.13
C GLN A 41 -9.87 -0.92 -9.49
N VAL A 42 -10.28 0.23 -10.03
CA VAL A 42 -10.91 0.30 -11.34
C VAL A 42 -9.95 -0.17 -12.43
N LEU A 43 -8.73 0.34 -12.42
CA LEU A 43 -7.71 -0.04 -13.41
C LEU A 43 -7.38 -1.53 -13.33
N ALA A 44 -7.20 -2.06 -12.12
CA ALA A 44 -6.87 -3.47 -11.94
C ALA A 44 -7.98 -4.38 -12.49
N ARG A 45 -9.24 -4.01 -12.29
CA ARG A 45 -10.36 -4.76 -12.85
C ARG A 45 -10.35 -4.72 -14.38
N GLU A 46 -10.07 -3.57 -14.98
CA GLU A 46 -9.93 -3.46 -16.43
C GLU A 46 -8.79 -4.32 -16.94
N LEU A 47 -7.75 -4.51 -16.15
CA LEU A 47 -6.59 -5.35 -16.48
C LEU A 47 -6.77 -6.82 -16.07
N GLY A 48 -8.01 -7.24 -15.78
CA GLY A 48 -8.33 -8.65 -15.55
C GLY A 48 -8.05 -9.17 -14.16
N LEU A 49 -8.10 -8.31 -13.14
CA LEU A 49 -7.93 -8.74 -11.75
C LEU A 49 -9.01 -9.76 -11.36
N ASN A 50 -8.60 -10.91 -10.83
CA ASN A 50 -9.51 -11.97 -10.39
C ASN A 50 -9.66 -12.06 -8.87
N SER A 51 -8.58 -11.81 -8.13
CA SER A 51 -8.61 -12.03 -6.68
C SER A 51 -7.72 -11.06 -5.94
N VAL A 52 -8.16 -10.72 -4.74
CA VAL A 52 -7.38 -9.97 -3.74
C VAL A 52 -7.51 -10.75 -2.44
N ASN A 53 -6.40 -11.20 -1.91
CA ASN A 53 -6.35 -11.93 -0.64
C ASN A 53 -5.44 -11.21 0.33
N THR A 54 -5.89 -11.08 1.57
CA THR A 54 -5.09 -10.46 2.63
C THR A 54 -4.93 -11.42 3.78
N GLU A 55 -3.83 -11.25 4.50
CA GLU A 55 -3.46 -12.11 5.60
C GLU A 55 -2.74 -11.26 6.65
N LEU A 56 -3.17 -11.38 7.89
CA LEU A 56 -2.47 -10.74 9.01
C LEU A 56 -1.17 -11.49 9.25
N VAL A 57 -0.05 -10.79 9.17
CA VAL A 57 1.27 -11.39 9.43
C VAL A 57 1.59 -11.31 10.92
N SER A 58 1.47 -10.14 11.52
CA SER A 58 1.77 -9.96 12.93
C SER A 58 1.20 -8.66 13.49
N ILE A 59 0.96 -8.66 14.79
CA ILE A 59 0.63 -7.47 15.57
C ILE A 59 1.53 -7.47 16.81
N ASP A 60 2.29 -6.41 16.99
CA ASP A 60 3.08 -6.23 18.20
C ASP A 60 2.22 -5.53 19.26
N LYS A 61 1.48 -6.31 20.04
CA LYS A 61 0.51 -5.80 21.02
C LYS A 61 0.85 -6.07 22.48
N ASP A 62 1.88 -6.86 22.75
CA ASP A 62 2.23 -7.28 24.11
C ASP A 62 3.51 -6.61 24.59
N SER A 63 3.44 -6.03 25.79
CA SER A 63 4.63 -5.50 26.45
C SER A 63 5.50 -6.65 26.94
N GLN A 64 6.81 -6.50 26.85
CA GLN A 64 7.76 -7.49 27.33
C GLN A 64 8.45 -6.99 28.60
N THR A 65 8.59 -7.89 29.58
CA THR A 65 9.29 -7.60 30.82
C THR A 65 10.58 -8.40 30.85
N THR A 66 11.68 -7.71 31.06
CA THR A 66 13.02 -8.32 31.19
C THR A 66 13.58 -7.97 32.53
N ILE A 67 14.23 -8.95 33.20
CA ILE A 67 14.90 -8.72 34.46
C ILE A 67 16.41 -8.64 34.20
N ASP A 68 17.01 -7.50 34.56
CA ASP A 68 18.44 -7.27 34.43
C ASP A 68 18.99 -6.91 35.83
N GLY A 69 19.57 -7.90 36.51
CA GLY A 69 20.01 -7.74 37.90
C GLY A 69 18.83 -7.45 38.83
N ASP A 70 18.89 -6.32 39.55
CA ASP A 70 17.81 -5.87 40.42
C ASP A 70 16.78 -5.00 39.70
N GLN A 71 16.98 -4.76 38.41
CA GLN A 71 16.09 -3.88 37.63
C GLN A 71 15.12 -4.67 36.77
N THR A 72 13.89 -4.20 36.75
CA THR A 72 12.88 -4.71 35.86
C THR A 72 12.72 -3.71 34.69
N VAL A 73 12.96 -4.18 33.46
CA VAL A 73 12.84 -3.37 32.26
C VAL A 73 11.54 -3.79 31.53
N ILE A 74 10.66 -2.84 31.32
CA ILE A 74 9.42 -3.07 30.58
C ILE A 74 9.56 -2.40 29.22
N THR A 75 9.51 -3.22 28.16
CA THR A 75 9.47 -2.72 26.79
C THR A 75 8.03 -2.71 26.33
N LYS A 76 7.49 -1.53 26.06
CA LYS A 76 6.12 -1.38 25.60
C LYS A 76 5.97 -1.88 24.18
N ALA A 77 4.82 -2.47 23.89
CA ALA A 77 4.46 -2.87 22.53
C ALA A 77 4.44 -1.64 21.62
N THR A 78 4.89 -1.82 20.39
CA THR A 78 4.93 -0.73 19.40
C THR A 78 3.60 -0.51 18.69
N GLY A 79 2.71 -1.51 18.73
CA GLY A 79 1.47 -1.51 17.97
C GLY A 79 1.68 -1.80 16.48
N LEU A 80 2.89 -2.14 16.07
CA LEU A 80 3.19 -2.42 14.67
C LEU A 80 2.34 -3.58 14.17
N THR A 81 1.55 -3.30 13.14
CA THR A 81 0.67 -4.27 12.49
C THR A 81 1.15 -4.46 11.06
N ILE A 82 1.31 -5.71 10.65
CA ILE A 82 1.79 -6.05 9.31
C ILE A 82 0.77 -6.97 8.63
N PHE A 83 0.38 -6.59 7.42
CA PHE A 83 -0.46 -7.40 6.53
C PHE A 83 0.29 -7.77 5.27
N LYS A 84 -0.09 -8.89 4.70
CA LYS A 84 0.35 -9.36 3.40
C LYS A 84 -0.85 -9.37 2.47
N ALA A 85 -0.70 -8.84 1.27
CA ALA A 85 -1.72 -8.88 0.24
C ALA A 85 -1.18 -9.59 -0.99
N THR A 86 -1.99 -10.46 -1.57
CA THR A 86 -1.70 -11.15 -2.81
C THR A 86 -2.83 -10.87 -3.80
N VAL A 87 -2.50 -10.34 -4.94
CA VAL A 87 -3.44 -10.03 -6.02
C VAL A 87 -3.10 -10.90 -7.23
N SER A 88 -4.11 -11.35 -7.94
CA SER A 88 -3.94 -12.30 -9.05
C SER A 88 -4.93 -12.01 -10.15
N GLY A 89 -4.49 -12.17 -11.39
CA GLY A 89 -5.32 -11.96 -12.55
C GLY A 89 -4.52 -12.13 -13.84
N ASP A 90 -5.00 -11.52 -14.92
CA ASP A 90 -4.37 -11.64 -16.24
C ASP A 90 -2.95 -11.10 -16.29
N MET A 91 -2.62 -10.12 -15.44
CA MET A 91 -1.27 -9.53 -15.40
C MET A 91 -0.28 -10.35 -14.57
N GLY A 92 -0.73 -11.40 -13.88
CA GLY A 92 0.09 -12.24 -13.04
C GLY A 92 -0.32 -12.19 -11.58
N THR A 93 0.54 -12.70 -10.71
CA THR A 93 0.32 -12.75 -9.27
C THR A 93 1.38 -11.89 -8.59
N PHE A 94 0.94 -10.97 -7.74
CA PHE A 94 1.82 -10.03 -7.06
C PHE A 94 1.52 -10.02 -5.57
N THR A 95 2.57 -10.01 -4.77
CA THR A 95 2.47 -9.99 -3.31
C THR A 95 3.17 -8.75 -2.78
N SER A 96 2.56 -8.12 -1.79
CA SER A 96 3.15 -6.98 -1.12
C SER A 96 2.77 -6.98 0.35
N TYR A 97 3.49 -6.17 1.13
CA TYR A 97 3.24 -6.01 2.55
C TYR A 97 2.85 -4.58 2.86
N GLY A 98 2.01 -4.41 3.86
CA GLY A 98 1.67 -3.12 4.40
C GLY A 98 1.82 -3.14 5.90
N ASP A 99 2.32 -2.06 6.45
CA ASP A 99 2.51 -1.92 7.88
C ASP A 99 1.89 -0.62 8.37
N ALA A 100 1.44 -0.64 9.62
CA ALA A 100 0.93 0.54 10.28
C ALA A 100 1.27 0.47 11.75
N SER A 101 1.68 1.60 12.32
CA SER A 101 1.95 1.74 13.74
C SER A 101 1.53 3.16 14.16
N PRO A 102 1.37 3.43 15.46
CA PRO A 102 1.05 4.79 15.90
C PRO A 102 2.07 5.84 15.43
N LYS A 103 3.30 5.42 15.14
CA LYS A 103 4.37 6.32 14.68
C LYS A 103 4.30 6.65 13.19
N ASN A 104 3.68 5.78 12.37
CA ASN A 104 3.67 5.99 10.92
C ASN A 104 2.29 6.29 10.34
N VAL A 105 1.33 6.66 11.20
CA VAL A 105 0.00 7.10 10.79
C VAL A 105 -0.39 8.38 11.55
N GLY A 106 -1.33 9.13 11.00
CA GLY A 106 -1.87 10.31 11.66
C GLY A 106 -2.76 9.93 12.85
N ARG A 107 -3.03 10.89 13.73
CA ARG A 107 -3.83 10.68 14.94
C ARG A 107 -5.20 10.06 14.69
N MET A 108 -5.85 10.47 13.61
CA MET A 108 -7.18 9.98 13.26
C MET A 108 -7.16 8.51 12.88
N ILE A 109 -6.04 8.03 12.36
CA ILE A 109 -5.87 6.66 11.88
C ILE A 109 -5.32 5.74 12.96
N ALA A 110 -4.65 6.27 13.98
CA ALA A 110 -4.00 5.47 15.02
C ALA A 110 -4.91 4.39 15.64
N PRO A 111 -6.22 4.61 15.86
CA PRO A 111 -7.11 3.55 16.35
C PRO A 111 -7.43 2.46 15.32
N HIS A 112 -7.05 2.62 14.06
CA HIS A 112 -7.44 1.75 12.96
C HIS A 112 -6.24 1.12 12.26
N LEU A 113 -5.25 0.68 13.04
CA LEU A 113 -3.98 0.16 12.51
C LEU A 113 -4.17 -1.07 11.63
N ILE A 114 -5.07 -2.00 12.01
CA ILE A 114 -5.33 -3.20 11.22
C ILE A 114 -5.81 -2.82 9.83
N ARG A 115 -6.83 -1.95 9.76
CA ARG A 115 -7.39 -1.49 8.48
C ARG A 115 -6.35 -0.74 7.65
N MET A 116 -5.54 0.11 8.28
CA MET A 116 -4.53 0.88 7.58
C MET A 116 -3.43 0.00 7.01
N ALA A 117 -2.95 -0.97 7.78
CA ALA A 117 -1.94 -1.92 7.32
C ALA A 117 -2.46 -2.76 6.15
N GLU A 118 -3.71 -3.23 6.24
CA GLU A 118 -4.34 -3.98 5.15
C GLU A 118 -4.47 -3.12 3.90
N THR A 119 -4.97 -1.91 4.02
CA THR A 119 -5.12 -0.99 2.87
C THR A 119 -3.78 -0.72 2.21
N ARG A 120 -2.73 -0.49 2.99
CA ARG A 120 -1.38 -0.28 2.46
C ARG A 120 -0.86 -1.50 1.72
N ALA A 121 -1.11 -2.70 2.24
CA ALA A 121 -0.72 -3.95 1.59
C ALA A 121 -1.43 -4.11 0.24
N ILE A 122 -2.75 -3.92 0.20
CA ILE A 122 -3.54 -4.04 -1.02
C ILE A 122 -3.12 -2.99 -2.05
N ALA A 123 -2.99 -1.74 -1.63
CA ALA A 123 -2.62 -0.65 -2.54
C ALA A 123 -1.26 -0.90 -3.20
N ARG A 124 -0.27 -1.35 -2.42
CA ARG A 124 1.06 -1.67 -2.94
C ARG A 124 1.01 -2.85 -3.91
N ALA A 125 0.24 -3.88 -3.60
CA ALA A 125 0.08 -5.03 -4.51
C ALA A 125 -0.61 -4.62 -5.81
N LEU A 126 -1.65 -3.78 -5.73
CA LEU A 126 -2.34 -3.28 -6.92
C LEU A 126 -1.44 -2.39 -7.78
N ARG A 127 -0.57 -1.58 -7.16
CA ARG A 127 0.38 -0.77 -7.92
C ARG A 127 1.36 -1.66 -8.70
N LEU A 128 1.77 -2.77 -8.12
CA LEU A 128 2.60 -3.76 -8.83
C LEU A 128 1.82 -4.38 -9.98
N TYR A 129 0.60 -4.80 -9.73
CA TYR A 129 -0.27 -5.42 -10.74
C TYR A 129 -0.51 -4.49 -11.93
N CYS A 130 -0.78 -3.22 -11.67
CA CYS A 130 -1.08 -2.21 -12.68
C CYS A 130 0.17 -1.51 -13.24
N ALA A 131 1.36 -1.84 -12.74
CA ALA A 131 2.61 -1.17 -13.10
C ALA A 131 2.58 0.35 -12.86
N ILE A 132 1.99 0.77 -11.75
CA ILE A 132 1.90 2.18 -11.34
C ILE A 132 2.97 2.45 -10.28
N GLY A 133 3.95 3.28 -10.60
CA GLY A 133 5.01 3.65 -9.66
C GLY A 133 4.61 4.73 -8.65
N MET A 134 3.55 5.46 -8.94
CA MET A 134 3.04 6.54 -8.10
C MET A 134 2.40 5.98 -6.82
N THR A 135 2.72 6.57 -5.66
CA THR A 135 2.12 6.15 -4.38
C THR A 135 0.63 6.47 -4.36
N SER A 136 -0.18 5.59 -3.78
CA SER A 136 -1.58 5.89 -3.56
C SER A 136 -1.74 6.85 -2.37
N LEU A 137 -2.76 7.71 -2.44
CA LEU A 137 -3.02 8.68 -1.38
C LEU A 137 -3.31 7.96 -0.05
N GLU A 138 -4.02 6.87 -0.11
CA GLU A 138 -4.43 6.09 1.07
C GLU A 138 -3.26 5.44 1.80
N GLU A 139 -2.11 5.23 1.12
CA GLU A 139 -0.92 4.69 1.76
C GLU A 139 -0.28 5.69 2.74
N LEU A 140 -0.59 6.97 2.63
CA LEU A 140 0.01 8.01 3.48
C LEU A 140 -0.47 7.96 4.92
N GLY A 141 -1.63 7.36 5.17
CA GLY A 141 -2.12 7.18 6.53
C GLY A 141 -2.57 8.44 7.24
N GLY A 142 -2.90 9.50 6.50
CA GLY A 142 -3.41 10.74 7.08
C GLY A 142 -2.39 11.55 7.88
N GLY A 143 -1.09 11.22 7.79
CA GLY A 143 -0.01 11.85 8.55
C GLY A 143 0.63 13.05 7.86
N GLN A 144 -0.13 13.83 7.15
CA GLN A 144 0.35 14.99 6.40
C GLN A 144 0.36 16.26 7.20
#